data_87ccb5ffcc06d21871d3c9069796ac76
#
_entry.id   87ccb5ffcc06d21871d3c9069796ac76
#
_cell.length_a   1.000
_cell.length_b   1.000
_cell.length_c   1.000
_cell.angle_alpha   90.00
_cell.angle_beta   90.00
_cell.angle_gamma   90.00
#
_symmetry.space_group_name_H-M   'P 1'
#
loop_
_entity.id
_entity.type
_entity.pdbx_description
1 polymer ?
#
loop_
_entity_poly.entity_id
_entity_poly.type
_entity_poly.pdbx_seq_one_letter_code
_entity_poly.pdbx_strand_id
1 'polypeptide(L)'
;MYKKIIQKQNGHFVSCIEQIPGSCKGIVIAVHGFSSSKECSTYQVLLRKLPAAGLGMIGIDLPGHGKDESYEEILRIEGCKDSIASVEEYICRTYPDLPVYYFGSSFGAYIIGLYLSTREHVGRKAFFRSAAVNMPDLFIKENPTAEEQEKLRQMKEKGFFYHSIDDEHQPVKITQGFFQDLETNDLFRIFDAARYGNNKVEMAHGMKDTVIDPEKARDFAEKFQIPIHFFENEGHSLGGAADTPDNVVDLAVHFFSK
;
A
#
# COMPACT_ATOMS: atom_id res chain seq x y z
N MET A 1 5.79 -8.66 -18.85
CA MET A 1 6.23 -8.12 -17.54
C MET A 1 7.70 -7.73 -17.65
N TYR A 2 8.02 -6.51 -17.29
CA TYR A 2 9.39 -5.96 -17.38
C TYR A 2 9.78 -5.37 -16.03
N LYS A 3 11.03 -5.57 -15.59
CA LYS A 3 11.63 -4.80 -14.50
C LYS A 3 11.89 -3.38 -14.98
N LYS A 4 11.59 -2.39 -14.14
CA LYS A 4 11.78 -0.97 -14.42
C LYS A 4 12.35 -0.28 -13.19
N ILE A 5 13.22 0.68 -13.42
CA ILE A 5 13.78 1.55 -12.39
C ILE A 5 13.38 2.97 -12.75
N ILE A 6 12.76 3.67 -11.81
CA ILE A 6 12.36 5.07 -11.97
C ILE A 6 13.15 5.90 -10.97
N GLN A 7 13.86 6.92 -11.43
CA GLN A 7 14.60 7.83 -10.59
C GLN A 7 13.65 8.86 -9.94
N LYS A 8 13.77 9.03 -8.64
CA LYS A 8 13.07 10.07 -7.87
C LYS A 8 13.83 11.39 -7.93
N GLN A 9 13.14 12.50 -7.66
CA GLN A 9 13.75 13.83 -7.65
C GLN A 9 14.86 13.97 -6.58
N ASN A 10 14.76 13.22 -5.47
CA ASN A 10 15.77 13.20 -4.41
C ASN A 10 17.02 12.34 -4.71
N GLY A 11 17.12 11.77 -5.92
CA GLY A 11 18.24 10.94 -6.37
C GLY A 11 18.12 9.44 -6.05
N HIS A 12 17.17 9.03 -5.19
CA HIS A 12 16.85 7.61 -4.97
C HIS A 12 16.08 7.02 -6.15
N PHE A 13 15.81 5.72 -6.08
CA PHE A 13 15.15 4.96 -7.15
C PHE A 13 13.93 4.22 -6.64
N VAL A 14 12.95 4.04 -7.51
CA VAL A 14 11.81 3.12 -7.31
C VAL A 14 12.02 1.92 -8.21
N SER A 15 12.16 0.74 -7.60
CA SER A 15 12.18 -0.51 -8.34
C SER A 15 10.76 -0.97 -8.63
N CYS A 16 10.46 -1.25 -9.88
CA CYS A 16 9.10 -1.55 -10.35
C CYS A 16 9.05 -2.83 -11.17
N ILE A 17 7.86 -3.42 -11.22
CA ILE A 17 7.45 -4.33 -12.29
C ILE A 17 6.37 -3.64 -13.13
N GLU A 18 6.51 -3.72 -14.46
CA GLU A 18 5.58 -3.09 -15.38
C GLU A 18 4.96 -4.14 -16.31
N GLN A 19 3.64 -4.10 -16.47
CA GLN A 19 2.92 -4.89 -17.48
C GLN A 19 1.76 -4.06 -18.03
N ILE A 20 1.96 -3.51 -19.21
CA ILE A 20 0.99 -2.66 -19.92
C ILE A 20 0.58 -3.35 -21.22
N PRO A 21 -0.70 -3.77 -21.37
CA PRO A 21 -1.17 -4.36 -22.62
C PRO A 21 -1.29 -3.30 -23.72
N GLY A 22 -1.15 -3.73 -25.00
CA GLY A 22 -1.17 -2.80 -26.15
C GLY A 22 -2.47 -2.00 -26.30
N SER A 23 -3.60 -2.55 -25.84
CA SER A 23 -4.91 -1.85 -25.82
C SER A 23 -5.32 -1.50 -24.40
N CYS A 24 -4.45 -0.78 -23.68
CA CYS A 24 -4.66 -0.41 -22.28
C CYS A 24 -5.73 0.68 -22.15
N LYS A 25 -6.64 0.53 -21.17
CA LYS A 25 -7.71 1.49 -20.83
C LYS A 25 -7.42 2.33 -19.58
N GLY A 26 -6.33 2.01 -18.87
CA GLY A 26 -5.90 2.69 -17.66
C GLY A 26 -4.81 1.91 -16.95
N ILE A 27 -4.05 2.56 -16.08
CA ILE A 27 -2.89 1.96 -15.41
C ILE A 27 -3.11 1.99 -13.89
N VAL A 28 -2.89 0.85 -13.25
CA VAL A 28 -2.95 0.69 -11.79
C VAL A 28 -1.54 0.75 -11.22
N ILE A 29 -1.28 1.73 -10.34
CA ILE A 29 -0.11 1.72 -9.47
C ILE A 29 -0.43 0.83 -8.28
N ALA A 30 0.31 -0.27 -8.12
CA ALA A 30 0.14 -1.20 -7.03
C ALA A 30 1.21 -0.99 -5.96
N VAL A 31 0.78 -0.87 -4.68
CA VAL A 31 1.63 -0.60 -3.51
C VAL A 31 1.44 -1.71 -2.49
N HIS A 32 2.52 -2.44 -2.20
CA HIS A 32 2.53 -3.62 -1.33
C HIS A 32 2.45 -3.28 0.17
N GLY A 33 2.24 -4.30 1.01
CA GLY A 33 2.21 -4.20 2.46
C GLY A 33 3.61 -4.09 3.10
N PHE A 34 3.62 -3.88 4.43
CA PHE A 34 4.86 -3.81 5.21
C PHE A 34 5.64 -5.13 5.13
N SER A 35 6.97 -5.06 5.11
CA SER A 35 7.90 -6.21 4.94
C SER A 35 7.74 -6.99 3.63
N SER A 36 6.90 -6.55 2.70
CA SER A 36 6.62 -7.22 1.42
C SER A 36 7.45 -6.62 0.27
N SER A 37 7.11 -6.96 -0.96
CA SER A 37 7.76 -6.45 -2.16
C SER A 37 6.86 -6.50 -3.38
N LYS A 38 7.32 -5.92 -4.51
CA LYS A 38 6.67 -6.04 -5.81
C LYS A 38 6.56 -7.49 -6.35
N GLU A 39 7.21 -8.44 -5.69
CA GLU A 39 7.19 -9.86 -6.05
C GLU A 39 6.16 -10.67 -5.24
N CYS A 40 5.34 -10.01 -4.39
CA CYS A 40 4.37 -10.66 -3.51
C CYS A 40 3.24 -11.39 -4.28
N SER A 41 2.61 -12.33 -3.60
CA SER A 41 1.51 -13.16 -4.17
C SER A 41 0.34 -12.32 -4.69
N THR A 42 -0.01 -11.24 -4.00
CA THR A 42 -1.07 -10.32 -4.46
C THR A 42 -0.75 -9.73 -5.83
N TYR A 43 0.52 -9.39 -6.08
CA TYR A 43 0.92 -8.85 -7.39
C TYR A 43 0.86 -9.90 -8.49
N GLN A 44 1.11 -11.18 -8.19
CA GLN A 44 0.94 -12.26 -9.16
C GLN A 44 -0.53 -12.37 -9.63
N VAL A 45 -1.48 -12.17 -8.74
CA VAL A 45 -2.91 -12.13 -9.10
C VAL A 45 -3.25 -10.89 -9.92
N LEU A 46 -2.76 -9.71 -9.51
CA LEU A 46 -2.95 -8.45 -10.25
C LEU A 46 -2.37 -8.54 -11.66
N LEU A 47 -1.13 -9.06 -11.81
CA LEU A 47 -0.45 -9.24 -13.10
C LEU A 47 -1.21 -10.16 -14.06
N ARG A 48 -1.99 -11.10 -13.56
CA ARG A 48 -2.83 -11.98 -14.35
C ARG A 48 -4.17 -11.33 -14.72
N LYS A 49 -4.83 -10.70 -13.76
CA LYS A 49 -6.22 -10.23 -13.91
C LYS A 49 -6.34 -8.85 -14.54
N LEU A 50 -5.48 -7.89 -14.18
CA LEU A 50 -5.56 -6.54 -14.73
C LEU A 50 -5.39 -6.50 -16.26
N PRO A 51 -4.37 -7.14 -16.86
CA PRO A 51 -4.24 -7.16 -18.31
C PRO A 51 -5.39 -7.87 -19.02
N ALA A 52 -5.96 -8.92 -18.42
CA ALA A 52 -7.15 -9.60 -18.95
C ALA A 52 -8.38 -8.68 -18.99
N ALA A 53 -8.44 -7.68 -18.10
CA ALA A 53 -9.49 -6.64 -18.08
C ALA A 53 -9.13 -5.40 -18.94
N GLY A 54 -7.99 -5.40 -19.62
CA GLY A 54 -7.51 -4.27 -20.41
C GLY A 54 -6.90 -3.15 -19.55
N LEU A 55 -6.45 -3.46 -18.33
CA LEU A 55 -5.75 -2.52 -17.45
C LEU A 55 -4.27 -2.85 -17.39
N GLY A 56 -3.43 -1.82 -17.39
CA GLY A 56 -2.01 -1.96 -17.11
C GLY A 56 -1.72 -1.98 -15.61
N MET A 57 -0.54 -2.46 -15.23
CA MET A 57 -0.05 -2.45 -13.86
C MET A 57 1.40 -1.96 -13.81
N ILE A 58 1.68 -1.10 -12.83
CA ILE A 58 3.02 -0.82 -12.35
C ILE A 58 3.03 -1.11 -10.85
N GLY A 59 3.68 -2.21 -10.47
CA GLY A 59 3.88 -2.57 -9.07
C GLY A 59 5.22 -2.06 -8.58
N ILE A 60 5.26 -1.40 -7.42
CA ILE A 60 6.45 -0.74 -6.89
C ILE A 60 6.98 -1.44 -5.64
N ASP A 61 8.28 -1.30 -5.38
CA ASP A 61 8.85 -1.47 -4.05
C ASP A 61 8.88 -0.13 -3.31
N LEU A 62 8.45 -0.13 -2.05
CA LEU A 62 8.56 1.02 -1.17
C LEU A 62 9.99 1.17 -0.62
N PRO A 63 10.42 2.37 -0.17
CA PRO A 63 11.69 2.56 0.52
C PRO A 63 11.93 1.55 1.66
N GLY A 64 13.12 0.98 1.72
CA GLY A 64 13.50 -0.03 2.70
C GLY A 64 12.91 -1.42 2.46
N HIS A 65 12.22 -1.63 1.34
CA HIS A 65 11.56 -2.88 0.98
C HIS A 65 12.10 -3.45 -0.34
N GLY A 66 11.83 -4.73 -0.58
CA GLY A 66 12.32 -5.43 -1.77
C GLY A 66 13.79 -5.82 -1.65
N LYS A 67 14.41 -6.14 -2.77
CA LYS A 67 15.83 -6.60 -2.84
C LYS A 67 16.66 -5.77 -3.80
N ASP A 68 16.07 -4.78 -4.40
CA ASP A 68 16.67 -3.95 -5.45
C ASP A 68 16.96 -2.54 -4.89
N GLU A 69 17.04 -1.55 -5.74
CA GLU A 69 17.45 -0.17 -5.44
C GLU A 69 16.59 0.53 -4.37
N SER A 70 15.33 0.17 -4.25
CA SER A 70 14.43 0.75 -3.23
C SER A 70 14.82 0.34 -1.80
N TYR A 71 15.52 -0.79 -1.63
CA TYR A 71 15.91 -1.28 -0.31
C TYR A 71 16.98 -0.41 0.35
N GLU A 72 17.81 0.26 -0.41
CA GLU A 72 18.87 1.13 0.11
C GLU A 72 18.33 2.43 0.72
N GLU A 73 17.11 2.82 0.35
CA GLU A 73 16.48 4.01 0.91
C GLU A 73 15.86 3.70 2.29
N ILE A 74 16.13 4.56 3.28
CA ILE A 74 15.54 4.43 4.61
C ILE A 74 14.03 4.66 4.53
N LEU A 75 13.25 3.79 5.19
CA LEU A 75 11.81 3.93 5.27
C LEU A 75 11.40 5.24 5.96
N ARG A 76 10.72 6.10 5.21
CA ARG A 76 10.04 7.32 5.66
C ARG A 76 8.73 7.46 4.89
N ILE A 77 7.69 7.99 5.52
CA ILE A 77 6.37 8.15 4.87
C ILE A 77 6.46 9.09 3.66
N GLU A 78 7.22 10.20 3.76
CA GLU A 78 7.45 11.09 2.61
C GLU A 78 8.15 10.36 1.46
N GLY A 79 9.18 9.56 1.74
CA GLY A 79 9.86 8.75 0.71
C GLY A 79 8.94 7.75 0.01
N CYS A 80 7.97 7.17 0.74
CA CYS A 80 6.94 6.31 0.17
C CYS A 80 5.99 7.10 -0.77
N LYS A 81 5.55 8.28 -0.35
CA LYS A 81 4.72 9.18 -1.18
C LYS A 81 5.48 9.65 -2.42
N ASP A 82 6.77 9.97 -2.30
CA ASP A 82 7.62 10.34 -3.43
C ASP A 82 7.79 9.19 -4.44
N SER A 83 7.79 7.93 -3.96
CA SER A 83 7.82 6.77 -4.86
C SER A 83 6.55 6.69 -5.71
N ILE A 84 5.37 6.90 -5.12
CA ILE A 84 4.10 6.93 -5.86
C ILE A 84 4.09 8.10 -6.85
N ALA A 85 4.46 9.31 -6.42
CA ALA A 85 4.50 10.51 -7.26
C ALA A 85 5.41 10.34 -8.48
N SER A 86 6.60 9.74 -8.29
CA SER A 86 7.56 9.52 -9.38
C SER A 86 7.04 8.52 -10.43
N VAL A 87 6.30 7.49 -9.99
CA VAL A 87 5.65 6.54 -10.90
C VAL A 87 4.48 7.18 -11.62
N GLU A 88 3.70 8.01 -10.93
CA GLU A 88 2.61 8.77 -11.53
C GLU A 88 3.12 9.74 -12.60
N GLU A 89 4.20 10.47 -12.32
CA GLU A 89 4.86 11.35 -13.29
C GLU A 89 5.37 10.57 -14.51
N TYR A 90 5.97 9.40 -14.28
CA TYR A 90 6.38 8.51 -15.37
C TYR A 90 5.19 8.08 -16.23
N ILE A 91 4.07 7.70 -15.62
CA ILE A 91 2.84 7.32 -16.36
C ILE A 91 2.32 8.51 -17.18
N CYS A 92 2.16 9.68 -16.56
CA CYS A 92 1.65 10.89 -17.24
C CYS A 92 2.49 11.27 -18.46
N ARG A 93 3.82 11.09 -18.36
CA ARG A 93 4.73 11.39 -19.47
C ARG A 93 4.72 10.34 -20.57
N THR A 94 4.58 9.06 -20.20
CA THR A 94 4.72 7.93 -21.14
C THR A 94 3.38 7.51 -21.75
N TYR A 95 2.30 7.67 -20.99
CA TYR A 95 0.93 7.26 -21.32
C TYR A 95 -0.07 8.37 -21.00
N PRO A 96 0.04 9.57 -21.61
CA PRO A 96 -0.67 10.80 -21.19
C PRO A 96 -2.20 10.70 -21.22
N ASP A 97 -2.75 9.83 -22.07
CA ASP A 97 -4.19 9.69 -22.25
C ASP A 97 -4.84 8.63 -21.35
N LEU A 98 -4.02 7.87 -20.60
CA LEU A 98 -4.52 6.77 -19.77
C LEU A 98 -4.83 7.24 -18.33
N PRO A 99 -6.03 6.93 -17.81
CA PRO A 99 -6.35 7.18 -16.41
C PRO A 99 -5.46 6.36 -15.48
N VAL A 100 -5.10 6.95 -14.34
CA VAL A 100 -4.34 6.30 -13.27
C VAL A 100 -5.28 5.86 -12.17
N TYR A 101 -5.05 4.66 -11.65
CA TYR A 101 -5.73 4.06 -10.50
C TYR A 101 -4.68 3.58 -9.49
N TYR A 102 -5.12 3.36 -8.24
CA TYR A 102 -4.24 2.83 -7.19
C TYR A 102 -4.81 1.56 -6.58
N PHE A 103 -3.95 0.61 -6.32
CA PHE A 103 -4.25 -0.58 -5.52
C PHE A 103 -3.26 -0.66 -4.37
N GLY A 104 -3.74 -0.57 -3.14
CA GLY A 104 -2.90 -0.67 -1.95
C GLY A 104 -3.24 -1.88 -1.10
N SER A 105 -2.23 -2.56 -0.60
CA SER A 105 -2.38 -3.65 0.36
C SER A 105 -1.80 -3.25 1.71
N SER A 106 -2.59 -3.36 2.79
CA SER A 106 -2.14 -3.11 4.17
C SER A 106 -1.45 -1.75 4.32
N PHE A 107 -0.15 -1.73 4.62
CA PHE A 107 0.68 -0.52 4.68
C PHE A 107 0.64 0.27 3.36
N GLY A 108 0.63 -0.41 2.21
CA GLY A 108 0.51 0.27 0.91
C GLY A 108 -0.82 1.04 0.76
N ALA A 109 -1.91 0.52 1.29
CA ALA A 109 -3.20 1.22 1.31
C ALA A 109 -3.15 2.46 2.22
N TYR A 110 -2.51 2.37 3.39
CA TYR A 110 -2.27 3.50 4.27
C TYR A 110 -1.44 4.59 3.57
N ILE A 111 -0.35 4.24 2.91
CA ILE A 111 0.49 5.19 2.17
C ILE A 111 -0.29 5.85 1.02
N ILE A 112 -1.07 5.09 0.26
CA ILE A 112 -1.95 5.66 -0.78
C ILE A 112 -2.95 6.63 -0.14
N GLY A 113 -3.63 6.26 0.94
CA GLY A 113 -4.58 7.14 1.63
C GLY A 113 -3.96 8.48 2.05
N LEU A 114 -2.74 8.45 2.60
CA LEU A 114 -1.98 9.66 2.92
C LEU A 114 -1.59 10.46 1.67
N TYR A 115 -1.09 9.78 0.62
CA TYR A 115 -0.70 10.41 -0.64
C TYR A 115 -1.87 11.18 -1.25
N LEU A 116 -3.00 10.54 -1.38
CA LEU A 116 -4.21 11.11 -1.95
C LEU A 116 -4.76 12.30 -1.16
N SER A 117 -4.56 12.32 0.16
CA SER A 117 -5.05 13.37 1.04
C SER A 117 -4.10 14.56 1.15
N THR A 118 -2.79 14.36 0.92
CA THR A 118 -1.77 15.37 1.21
C THR A 118 -0.97 15.86 -0.01
N ARG A 119 -1.10 15.20 -1.16
CA ARG A 119 -0.38 15.54 -2.39
C ARG A 119 -1.33 15.81 -3.56
N GLU A 120 -0.91 16.63 -4.50
CA GLU A 120 -1.55 16.70 -5.81
C GLU A 120 -1.29 15.40 -6.56
N HIS A 121 -2.29 14.88 -7.26
CA HIS A 121 -2.25 13.61 -7.97
C HIS A 121 -3.27 13.57 -9.11
N VAL A 122 -3.09 12.66 -10.06
CA VAL A 122 -3.99 12.46 -11.21
C VAL A 122 -4.89 11.23 -11.06
N GLY A 123 -4.70 10.43 -10.02
CA GLY A 123 -5.43 9.19 -9.81
C GLY A 123 -6.92 9.39 -9.64
N ARG A 124 -7.70 8.52 -10.29
CA ARG A 124 -9.17 8.62 -10.33
C ARG A 124 -9.86 7.80 -9.26
N LYS A 125 -9.31 6.61 -8.94
CA LYS A 125 -9.86 5.67 -7.97
C LYS A 125 -8.75 4.91 -7.24
N ALA A 126 -9.04 4.50 -6.00
CA ALA A 126 -8.14 3.68 -5.20
C ALA A 126 -8.88 2.49 -4.57
N PHE A 127 -8.30 1.31 -4.63
CA PHE A 127 -8.80 0.10 -3.96
C PHE A 127 -7.87 -0.29 -2.82
N PHE A 128 -8.42 -0.42 -1.62
CA PHE A 128 -7.70 -0.70 -0.38
C PHE A 128 -7.98 -2.13 0.09
N ARG A 129 -6.96 -2.99 0.07
CA ARG A 129 -7.00 -4.36 0.55
C ARG A 129 -6.40 -4.46 1.94
N SER A 130 -7.17 -4.92 2.95
CA SER A 130 -6.73 -5.08 4.35
C SER A 130 -5.98 -3.84 4.86
N ALA A 131 -6.54 -2.65 4.64
CA ALA A 131 -5.84 -1.38 4.85
C ALA A 131 -5.40 -1.18 6.31
N ALA A 132 -4.14 -0.80 6.53
CA ALA A 132 -3.61 -0.46 7.84
C ALA A 132 -4.05 0.96 8.26
N VAL A 133 -5.36 1.18 8.36
CA VAL A 133 -5.97 2.49 8.62
C VAL A 133 -5.54 3.13 9.94
N ASN A 134 -5.15 2.31 10.93
CA ASN A 134 -4.65 2.72 12.23
C ASN A 134 -3.14 2.43 12.39
N MET A 135 -2.36 2.64 11.35
CA MET A 135 -0.91 2.33 11.32
C MET A 135 -0.13 2.85 12.54
N PRO A 136 -0.38 4.06 13.08
CA PRO A 136 0.29 4.50 14.29
C PRO A 136 0.10 3.54 15.48
N ASP A 137 -1.10 3.01 15.71
CA ASP A 137 -1.42 2.13 16.83
C ASP A 137 -0.65 0.79 16.79
N LEU A 138 -0.19 0.38 15.61
CA LEU A 138 0.57 -0.87 15.45
C LEU A 138 2.01 -0.77 15.99
N PHE A 139 2.56 0.45 16.00
CA PHE A 139 3.94 0.72 16.42
C PHE A 139 4.02 1.50 17.73
N ILE A 140 3.05 2.39 18.00
CA ILE A 140 3.04 3.27 19.17
C ILE A 140 2.00 2.74 20.15
N LYS A 141 2.42 1.90 21.08
CA LYS A 141 1.53 1.23 22.04
C LYS A 141 1.71 1.78 23.44
N GLU A 142 0.60 1.97 24.17
CA GLU A 142 0.60 2.38 25.58
C GLU A 142 1.22 1.29 26.47
N ASN A 143 0.95 0.02 26.16
CA ASN A 143 1.42 -1.14 26.93
C ASN A 143 2.18 -2.11 26.01
N PRO A 144 3.44 -1.82 25.67
CA PRO A 144 4.21 -2.66 24.78
C PRO A 144 4.57 -4.00 25.44
N THR A 145 4.56 -5.08 24.66
CA THR A 145 5.03 -6.41 25.06
C THR A 145 6.54 -6.41 25.38
N ALA A 146 7.06 -7.48 25.96
CA ALA A 146 8.49 -7.60 26.23
C ALA A 146 9.35 -7.50 24.95
N GLU A 147 8.88 -8.07 23.84
CA GLU A 147 9.53 -7.97 22.54
C GLU A 147 9.55 -6.53 22.01
N GLU A 148 8.42 -5.84 22.11
CA GLU A 148 8.31 -4.44 21.69
C GLU A 148 9.15 -3.51 22.57
N GLN A 149 9.24 -3.78 23.89
CA GLN A 149 10.14 -3.05 24.78
C GLN A 149 11.61 -3.25 24.38
N GLU A 150 12.01 -4.46 23.99
CA GLU A 150 13.36 -4.72 23.48
C GLU A 150 13.65 -3.96 22.18
N LYS A 151 12.69 -3.91 21.24
CA LYS A 151 12.78 -3.08 20.02
C LYS A 151 12.94 -1.60 20.33
N LEU A 152 12.17 -1.08 21.30
CA LEU A 152 12.31 0.30 21.78
C LEU A 152 13.66 0.56 22.46
N ARG A 153 14.21 -0.42 23.19
CA ARG A 153 15.58 -0.33 23.75
C ARG A 153 16.61 -0.25 22.64
N GLN A 154 16.54 -1.11 21.63
CA GLN A 154 17.43 -1.05 20.47
C GLN A 154 17.34 0.30 19.74
N MET A 155 16.13 0.85 19.58
CA MET A 155 15.94 2.17 19.02
C MET A 155 16.71 3.25 19.82
N LYS A 156 16.66 3.21 21.16
CA LYS A 156 17.40 4.17 22.01
C LYS A 156 18.90 4.01 21.93
N GLU A 157 19.38 2.76 21.88
CA GLU A 157 20.83 2.46 21.93
C GLU A 157 21.51 2.61 20.55
N LYS A 158 20.83 2.17 19.47
CA LYS A 158 21.41 2.06 18.12
C LYS A 158 20.79 3.04 17.11
N GLY A 159 19.68 3.69 17.47
CA GLY A 159 18.92 4.56 16.56
C GLY A 159 17.99 3.82 15.61
N PHE A 160 17.95 2.48 15.66
CA PHE A 160 17.09 1.65 14.83
C PHE A 160 16.91 0.24 15.40
N PHE A 161 15.90 -0.47 14.89
CA PHE A 161 15.76 -1.93 14.96
C PHE A 161 15.26 -2.47 13.62
N TYR A 162 15.32 -3.79 13.44
CA TYR A 162 14.69 -4.47 12.31
C TYR A 162 13.36 -5.08 12.70
N HIS A 163 12.36 -4.94 11.83
CA HIS A 163 11.04 -5.51 12.01
C HIS A 163 10.56 -6.23 10.76
N SER A 164 10.04 -7.44 10.93
CA SER A 164 9.35 -8.22 9.90
C SER A 164 7.98 -8.64 10.43
N ILE A 165 7.04 -8.89 9.53
CA ILE A 165 5.72 -9.44 9.89
C ILE A 165 5.80 -10.94 10.24
N ASP A 166 6.78 -11.65 9.70
CA ASP A 166 7.10 -13.06 9.97
C ASP A 166 8.54 -13.39 9.52
N ASP A 167 8.94 -14.65 9.68
CA ASP A 167 10.28 -15.13 9.35
C ASP A 167 10.54 -15.31 7.83
N GLU A 168 9.49 -15.29 7.01
CA GLU A 168 9.59 -15.47 5.55
C GLU A 168 9.81 -14.15 4.83
N HIS A 169 9.44 -13.03 5.46
CA HIS A 169 9.54 -11.70 4.89
C HIS A 169 10.85 -10.99 5.26
N GLN A 170 11.32 -10.17 4.33
CA GLN A 170 12.55 -9.40 4.55
C GLN A 170 12.33 -8.35 5.65
N PRO A 171 13.19 -8.30 6.68
CA PRO A 171 13.04 -7.32 7.74
C PRO A 171 13.34 -5.90 7.25
N VAL A 172 12.50 -4.97 7.68
CA VAL A 172 12.61 -3.54 7.38
C VAL A 172 13.31 -2.81 8.51
N LYS A 173 14.24 -1.94 8.18
CA LYS A 173 14.95 -1.08 9.13
C LYS A 173 14.04 0.05 9.61
N ILE A 174 13.63 0.01 10.86
CA ILE A 174 12.81 1.02 11.53
C ILE A 174 13.70 1.99 12.26
N THR A 175 13.54 3.28 11.99
CA THR A 175 14.31 4.37 12.60
C THR A 175 13.44 5.28 13.44
N GLN A 176 14.05 6.11 14.30
CA GLN A 176 13.33 7.16 15.05
C GLN A 176 12.51 8.08 14.12
N GLY A 177 13.03 8.35 12.91
CA GLY A 177 12.33 9.17 11.93
C GLY A 177 11.00 8.56 11.46
N PHE A 178 10.91 7.24 11.31
CA PHE A 178 9.66 6.58 10.96
C PHE A 178 8.62 6.67 12.10
N PHE A 179 9.04 6.56 13.37
CA PHE A 179 8.14 6.80 14.51
C PHE A 179 7.59 8.22 14.52
N GLN A 180 8.44 9.23 14.29
CA GLN A 180 8.00 10.63 14.18
C GLN A 180 7.02 10.83 13.02
N ASP A 181 7.25 10.14 11.90
CA ASP A 181 6.30 10.17 10.77
C ASP A 181 4.93 9.61 11.19
N LEU A 182 4.90 8.50 11.94
CA LEU A 182 3.63 7.89 12.39
C LEU A 182 2.85 8.82 13.35
N GLU A 183 3.51 9.54 14.24
CA GLU A 183 2.88 10.49 15.16
C GLU A 183 2.09 11.60 14.44
N THR A 184 2.55 11.97 13.25
CA THR A 184 1.98 13.07 12.45
C THR A 184 1.11 12.62 11.29
N ASN A 185 1.12 11.33 10.93
CA ASN A 185 0.42 10.78 9.77
C ASN A 185 -0.69 9.78 10.19
N ASP A 186 -1.59 10.21 11.06
CA ASP A 186 -2.79 9.44 11.42
C ASP A 186 -3.84 9.57 10.30
N LEU A 187 -4.13 8.45 9.63
CA LEU A 187 -5.05 8.43 8.49
C LEU A 187 -6.49 8.80 8.89
N PHE A 188 -6.93 8.47 10.12
CA PHE A 188 -8.23 8.89 10.63
C PHE A 188 -8.40 10.41 10.76
N ARG A 189 -7.29 11.15 10.88
CA ARG A 189 -7.28 12.62 10.97
C ARG A 189 -7.03 13.29 9.64
N ILE A 190 -6.21 12.67 8.78
CA ILE A 190 -5.69 13.30 7.55
C ILE A 190 -6.54 12.98 6.34
N PHE A 191 -7.21 11.79 6.30
CA PHE A 191 -7.94 11.37 5.12
C PHE A 191 -9.03 12.38 4.74
N ASP A 192 -8.95 12.88 3.51
CA ASP A 192 -9.86 13.89 2.98
C ASP A 192 -10.92 13.27 2.07
N ALA A 193 -12.05 12.88 2.68
CA ALA A 193 -13.19 12.33 1.96
C ALA A 193 -13.82 13.33 0.97
N ALA A 194 -13.75 14.63 1.25
CA ALA A 194 -14.29 15.67 0.35
C ALA A 194 -13.48 15.74 -0.95
N ARG A 195 -12.16 15.52 -0.87
CA ARG A 195 -11.26 15.49 -2.03
C ARG A 195 -11.49 14.24 -2.88
N TYR A 196 -11.86 13.12 -2.26
CA TYR A 196 -12.03 11.84 -2.93
C TYR A 196 -13.49 11.48 -3.25
N GLY A 197 -14.48 12.02 -2.55
CA GLY A 197 -15.91 11.76 -2.77
C GLY A 197 -16.30 10.26 -2.66
N ASN A 198 -17.58 9.99 -2.48
CA ASN A 198 -18.12 8.69 -2.08
C ASN A 198 -17.90 7.52 -3.07
N ASN A 199 -17.37 7.71 -4.26
CA ASN A 199 -17.24 6.66 -5.27
C ASN A 199 -15.81 6.50 -5.80
N LYS A 200 -14.82 7.05 -5.11
CA LYS A 200 -13.43 7.03 -5.58
C LYS A 200 -12.51 6.10 -4.79
N VAL A 201 -12.98 5.60 -3.64
CA VAL A 201 -12.28 4.59 -2.85
C VAL A 201 -13.23 3.44 -2.54
N GLU A 202 -12.73 2.22 -2.61
CA GLU A 202 -13.44 1.00 -2.21
C GLU A 202 -12.48 0.10 -1.43
N MET A 203 -12.98 -0.66 -0.46
CA MET A 203 -12.17 -1.47 0.45
C MET A 203 -12.58 -2.93 0.45
N ALA A 204 -11.62 -3.82 0.75
CA ALA A 204 -11.85 -5.23 1.09
C ALA A 204 -11.08 -5.59 2.36
N HIS A 205 -11.72 -6.32 3.30
CA HIS A 205 -11.12 -6.68 4.58
C HIS A 205 -11.58 -8.05 5.07
N GLY A 206 -10.70 -8.78 5.76
CA GLY A 206 -11.00 -10.09 6.35
C GLY A 206 -11.56 -9.95 7.77
N MET A 207 -12.67 -10.63 8.09
CA MET A 207 -13.27 -10.57 9.44
C MET A 207 -12.47 -11.30 10.51
N LYS A 208 -11.51 -12.14 10.12
CA LYS A 208 -10.56 -12.82 11.03
C LYS A 208 -9.17 -12.20 10.98
N ASP A 209 -9.05 -10.96 10.53
CA ASP A 209 -7.77 -10.24 10.52
C ASP A 209 -7.31 -9.95 11.95
N THR A 210 -6.16 -10.53 12.31
CA THR A 210 -5.53 -10.36 13.64
C THR A 210 -4.41 -9.32 13.64
N VAL A 211 -4.08 -8.74 12.47
CA VAL A 211 -3.08 -7.69 12.31
C VAL A 211 -3.75 -6.33 12.36
N ILE A 212 -4.80 -6.15 11.57
CA ILE A 212 -5.63 -4.95 11.55
C ILE A 212 -7.04 -5.35 11.99
N ASP A 213 -7.45 -4.84 13.15
CA ASP A 213 -8.79 -5.10 13.67
C ASP A 213 -9.87 -4.73 12.63
N PRO A 214 -10.73 -5.70 12.21
CA PRO A 214 -11.80 -5.43 11.26
C PRO A 214 -12.73 -4.27 11.68
N GLU A 215 -12.93 -4.06 12.99
CA GLU A 215 -13.73 -2.94 13.47
C GLU A 215 -13.04 -1.59 13.19
N LYS A 216 -11.71 -1.50 13.22
CA LYS A 216 -11.01 -0.29 12.78
C LYS A 216 -11.20 0.01 11.29
N ALA A 217 -11.20 -1.04 10.46
CA ALA A 217 -11.49 -0.90 9.04
C ALA A 217 -12.95 -0.46 8.80
N ARG A 218 -13.89 -1.00 9.59
CA ARG A 218 -15.30 -0.61 9.59
C ARG A 218 -15.48 0.85 10.00
N ASP A 219 -14.92 1.25 11.16
CA ASP A 219 -14.98 2.62 11.66
C ASP A 219 -14.46 3.63 10.64
N PHE A 220 -13.35 3.29 9.96
CA PHE A 220 -12.77 4.12 8.91
C PHE A 220 -13.71 4.24 7.71
N ALA A 221 -14.23 3.11 7.23
CA ALA A 221 -15.14 3.06 6.10
C ALA A 221 -16.44 3.83 6.39
N GLU A 222 -17.03 3.68 7.57
CA GLU A 222 -18.22 4.41 7.99
C GLU A 222 -17.97 5.91 8.13
N LYS A 223 -16.88 6.29 8.79
CA LYS A 223 -16.50 7.70 8.98
C LYS A 223 -16.38 8.45 7.66
N PHE A 224 -15.77 7.82 6.66
CA PHE A 224 -15.51 8.44 5.37
C PHE A 224 -16.45 7.99 4.25
N GLN A 225 -17.49 7.24 4.58
CA GLN A 225 -18.52 6.74 3.66
C GLN A 225 -17.92 5.95 2.49
N ILE A 226 -16.95 5.10 2.78
CA ILE A 226 -16.25 4.26 1.81
C ILE A 226 -16.93 2.88 1.75
N PRO A 227 -17.33 2.37 0.57
CA PRO A 227 -17.80 0.99 0.43
C PRO A 227 -16.73 0.00 0.87
N ILE A 228 -17.09 -0.97 1.72
CA ILE A 228 -16.19 -2.01 2.21
C ILE A 228 -16.82 -3.38 2.04
N HIS A 229 -16.04 -4.34 1.51
CA HIS A 229 -16.39 -5.74 1.35
C HIS A 229 -15.71 -6.58 2.42
N PHE A 230 -16.49 -7.18 3.32
CA PHE A 230 -15.97 -8.07 4.33
C PHE A 230 -15.97 -9.53 3.87
N PHE A 231 -14.89 -10.24 4.16
CA PHE A 231 -14.70 -11.66 3.92
C PHE A 231 -14.70 -12.41 5.26
N GLU A 232 -15.83 -13.05 5.59
CA GLU A 232 -16.14 -13.62 6.92
C GLU A 232 -15.07 -14.62 7.44
N ASN A 233 -14.47 -15.40 6.55
CA ASN A 233 -13.55 -16.47 6.94
C ASN A 233 -12.08 -16.13 6.68
N GLU A 234 -11.76 -14.91 6.27
CA GLU A 234 -10.43 -14.50 5.87
C GLU A 234 -9.73 -13.68 6.94
N GLY A 235 -8.41 -13.85 7.02
CA GLY A 235 -7.52 -13.04 7.82
C GLY A 235 -6.88 -11.89 7.01
N HIS A 236 -5.76 -11.36 7.51
CA HIS A 236 -5.06 -10.21 6.92
C HIS A 236 -4.65 -10.44 5.47
N SER A 237 -4.18 -11.63 5.13
CA SER A 237 -3.70 -11.95 3.79
C SER A 237 -4.81 -12.08 2.74
N LEU A 238 -6.09 -12.17 3.13
CA LEU A 238 -7.21 -12.49 2.22
C LEU A 238 -6.83 -13.62 1.25
N GLY A 239 -6.25 -14.68 1.79
CA GLY A 239 -5.70 -15.81 1.02
C GLY A 239 -5.91 -17.15 1.67
N GLY A 240 -6.81 -17.25 2.66
CA GLY A 240 -7.13 -18.50 3.36
C GLY A 240 -7.86 -19.50 2.47
N ALA A 241 -8.82 -19.04 1.65
CA ALA A 241 -9.43 -19.86 0.62
C ALA A 241 -8.75 -19.58 -0.74
N ALA A 242 -8.65 -20.62 -1.57
CA ALA A 242 -7.89 -20.58 -2.83
C ALA A 242 -8.38 -19.54 -3.84
N ASP A 243 -9.65 -19.20 -3.82
CA ASP A 243 -10.29 -18.24 -4.72
C ASP A 243 -10.40 -16.82 -4.16
N THR A 244 -10.16 -16.62 -2.87
CA THR A 244 -10.29 -15.29 -2.23
C THR A 244 -9.38 -14.24 -2.85
N PRO A 245 -8.07 -14.50 -3.13
CA PRO A 245 -7.22 -13.51 -3.78
C PRO A 245 -7.76 -13.07 -5.15
N ASP A 246 -8.32 -13.99 -5.91
CA ASP A 246 -8.94 -13.71 -7.20
C ASP A 246 -10.20 -12.87 -7.05
N ASN A 247 -11.07 -13.19 -6.09
CA ASN A 247 -12.31 -12.47 -5.82
C ASN A 247 -12.04 -11.03 -5.39
N VAL A 248 -11.03 -10.80 -4.55
CA VAL A 248 -10.61 -9.45 -4.12
C VAL A 248 -10.13 -8.61 -5.31
N VAL A 249 -9.32 -9.21 -6.19
CA VAL A 249 -8.84 -8.49 -7.39
C VAL A 249 -9.96 -8.28 -8.40
N ASP A 250 -10.95 -9.18 -8.51
CA ASP A 250 -12.14 -8.98 -9.35
C ASP A 250 -12.98 -7.81 -8.86
N LEU A 251 -13.14 -7.62 -7.55
CA LEU A 251 -13.77 -6.41 -6.98
C LEU A 251 -13.03 -5.15 -7.42
N ALA A 252 -11.70 -5.13 -7.29
CA ALA A 252 -10.88 -3.99 -7.71
C ALA A 252 -11.02 -3.71 -9.22
N VAL A 253 -10.93 -4.73 -10.07
CA VAL A 253 -11.13 -4.62 -11.54
C VAL A 253 -12.49 -4.05 -11.86
N HIS A 254 -13.55 -4.60 -11.24
CA HIS A 254 -14.91 -4.11 -11.44
C HIS A 254 -15.04 -2.64 -11.03
N PHE A 255 -14.47 -2.27 -9.91
CA PHE A 255 -14.47 -0.89 -9.42
C PHE A 255 -13.73 0.07 -10.36
N PHE A 256 -12.56 -0.30 -10.89
CA PHE A 256 -11.80 0.54 -11.83
C PHE A 256 -12.47 0.67 -13.19
N SER A 257 -13.33 -0.29 -13.57
CA SER A 257 -13.98 -0.35 -14.88
C SER A 257 -15.30 0.44 -14.97
N LYS A 258 -15.84 0.84 -13.84
CA LYS A 258 -17.03 1.73 -13.74
C LYS A 258 -16.62 3.19 -13.95
#